data_bf0ca0f9fa50a67209afd1fefb70d42a
#
_entry.id   bf0ca0f9fa50a67209afd1fefb70d42a
#
_cell.length_a   1.000
_cell.length_b   1.000
_cell.length_c   1.000
_cell.angle_alpha   90.00
_cell.angle_beta   90.00
_cell.angle_gamma   90.00
#
_symmetry.space_group_name_H-M   'P 1'
#
loop_
_entity.id
_entity.type
_entity.pdbx_description
1 polymer ?
#
loop_
_entity_poly.entity_id
_entity_poly.type
_entity_poly.pdbx_seq_one_letter_code
_entity_poly.pdbx_strand_id
1 'polypeptide(L)'
;LIIFPAGEVSRFGAKGVSDSEWQSGFVKLARSTQAPILPVFVAGRNSVFFYSMSFLAKPLSTIWLVREMFKQSQSTVDVRIGRPVPHEVYSANDFSARQLARMFRKHVYRLGTRGAPIFRSIETVASPENRLLLRRELAEAERLGETRDAKEIYLCNMSDAPCVMREIGRLREMTFRTVGEGCGGHRDIDRFDRHYQQLVLWDSHDLEIVGAYRLADAREVIANQGVQGLYSNTLFRYGPSILARISQGLELGRSFVQPKYQTRYALDYLWYGIGAYLKSRPHIRYLFGPASISRFYGPESTARLAYYFGTHFSDASLDVTARTPFILPPNLIASLHAEFTGVDAEEDFDALRQALAAAGLPLPTLYKHYSQATSPDGVVFTAFNVDHDFGDCVDSFVMVDLNKLTPRKRRRYLT
;
A
#
# COMPACT_ATOMS: atom_id res chain seq x y z
N LEU A 1 9.86 -1.36 24.15
CA LEU A 1 9.58 -0.69 25.41
C LEU A 1 8.12 -0.92 25.81
N ILE A 2 7.86 -1.36 27.06
CA ILE A 2 6.53 -1.48 27.63
C ILE A 2 6.27 -0.28 28.54
N ILE A 3 5.13 0.38 28.38
CA ILE A 3 4.79 1.58 29.15
C ILE A 3 3.38 1.40 29.72
N PHE A 4 3.21 1.73 31.02
CA PHE A 4 1.94 1.82 31.71
C PHE A 4 1.60 3.31 31.91
N PRO A 5 0.81 3.91 31.00
CA PRO A 5 0.68 5.38 30.93
C PRO A 5 -0.04 6.01 32.12
N ALA A 6 -0.83 5.24 32.87
CA ALA A 6 -1.50 5.74 34.07
C ALA A 6 -0.53 6.10 35.20
N GLY A 7 0.64 5.41 35.26
CA GLY A 7 1.64 5.61 36.33
C GLY A 7 1.18 5.18 37.72
N GLU A 8 -0.04 4.70 37.87
CA GLU A 8 -0.64 4.20 39.11
C GLU A 8 -1.65 3.08 38.81
N VAL A 9 -2.05 2.38 39.85
CA VAL A 9 -3.04 1.30 39.75
C VAL A 9 -4.44 1.87 39.48
N SER A 10 -5.21 1.19 38.65
CA SER A 10 -6.61 1.54 38.34
C SER A 10 -7.46 1.62 39.63
N ARG A 11 -8.42 2.53 39.66
CA ARG A 11 -9.26 2.82 40.84
C ARG A 11 -10.73 2.57 40.56
N PHE A 12 -11.48 2.33 41.64
CA PHE A 12 -12.92 2.25 41.57
C PHE A 12 -13.53 3.66 41.49
N GLY A 13 -14.38 3.89 40.49
CA GLY A 13 -15.08 5.16 40.27
C GLY A 13 -16.54 4.92 39.85
N ALA A 14 -17.27 5.99 39.53
CA ALA A 14 -18.70 5.93 39.15
C ALA A 14 -18.99 5.02 37.92
N LYS A 15 -17.99 4.74 37.08
CA LYS A 15 -18.09 3.87 35.89
C LYS A 15 -17.39 2.50 36.09
N GLY A 16 -17.14 2.09 37.33
CA GLY A 16 -16.37 0.89 37.66
C GLY A 16 -14.87 1.15 37.79
N VAL A 17 -14.08 0.06 37.74
CA VAL A 17 -12.61 0.14 37.85
C VAL A 17 -12.02 0.67 36.58
N SER A 18 -11.25 1.76 36.67
CA SER A 18 -10.60 2.38 35.52
C SER A 18 -9.30 3.10 35.91
N ASP A 19 -8.40 3.27 34.95
CA ASP A 19 -7.19 4.08 35.13
C ASP A 19 -7.52 5.55 35.37
N SER A 20 -6.63 6.23 36.04
CA SER A 20 -6.59 7.69 36.06
C SER A 20 -6.28 8.29 34.68
N GLU A 21 -6.07 9.58 34.60
CA GLU A 21 -5.65 10.22 33.34
C GLU A 21 -4.26 9.72 32.92
N TRP A 22 -4.13 9.31 31.66
CA TRP A 22 -2.87 8.81 31.13
C TRP A 22 -1.87 9.97 30.92
N GLN A 23 -0.62 9.74 31.36
CA GLN A 23 0.47 10.67 31.14
C GLN A 23 0.89 10.68 29.66
N SER A 24 1.22 11.85 29.12
CA SER A 24 1.54 12.01 27.70
C SER A 24 2.98 11.65 27.31
N GLY A 25 3.81 11.22 28.26
CA GLY A 25 5.23 10.91 28.02
C GLY A 25 5.46 9.85 26.94
N PHE A 26 4.63 8.80 26.91
CA PHE A 26 4.73 7.75 25.88
C PHE A 26 4.46 8.28 24.47
N VAL A 27 3.51 9.20 24.31
CA VAL A 27 3.22 9.83 23.01
C VAL A 27 4.38 10.69 22.54
N LYS A 28 4.98 11.47 23.45
CA LYS A 28 6.14 12.31 23.13
C LYS A 28 7.32 11.43 22.69
N LEU A 29 7.60 10.35 23.40
CA LEU A 29 8.64 9.40 23.04
C LEU A 29 8.37 8.74 21.69
N ALA A 30 7.15 8.22 21.48
CA ALA A 30 6.79 7.60 20.22
C ALA A 30 6.86 8.56 19.02
N ARG A 31 6.48 9.85 19.20
CA ARG A 31 6.65 10.89 18.19
C ARG A 31 8.09 11.18 17.86
N SER A 32 8.96 11.33 18.88
CA SER A 32 10.38 11.65 18.65
C SER A 32 11.17 10.51 17.97
N THR A 33 10.71 9.27 18.15
CA THR A 33 11.33 8.08 17.54
C THR A 33 10.58 7.58 16.30
N GLN A 34 9.48 8.23 15.91
CA GLN A 34 8.59 7.79 14.83
C GLN A 34 8.10 6.34 14.97
N ALA A 35 8.00 5.85 16.22
CA ALA A 35 7.69 4.47 16.51
C ALA A 35 6.17 4.20 16.46
N PRO A 36 5.71 3.05 15.95
CA PRO A 36 4.33 2.62 16.09
C PRO A 36 3.99 2.33 17.56
N ILE A 37 2.73 2.55 17.94
CA ILE A 37 2.23 2.24 19.29
C ILE A 37 1.36 0.98 19.23
N LEU A 38 1.75 -0.08 19.96
CA LEU A 38 0.98 -1.29 20.11
C LEU A 38 0.06 -1.18 21.34
N PRO A 39 -1.27 -1.05 21.19
CA PRO A 39 -2.20 -1.00 22.31
C PRO A 39 -2.40 -2.40 22.89
N VAL A 40 -2.28 -2.51 24.21
CA VAL A 40 -2.53 -3.76 24.94
C VAL A 40 -3.49 -3.48 26.08
N PHE A 41 -4.60 -4.22 26.12
CA PHE A 41 -5.56 -4.18 27.20
C PHE A 41 -5.36 -5.39 28.13
N VAL A 42 -5.20 -5.13 29.41
CA VAL A 42 -5.03 -6.16 30.46
C VAL A 42 -6.27 -6.15 31.34
N ALA A 43 -7.02 -7.26 31.35
CA ALA A 43 -8.26 -7.40 32.15
C ALA A 43 -7.97 -7.81 33.61
N GLY A 44 -6.89 -7.32 34.19
CA GLY A 44 -6.54 -7.56 35.61
C GLY A 44 -7.44 -6.76 36.54
N ARG A 45 -7.88 -7.39 37.64
CA ARG A 45 -8.62 -6.74 38.72
C ARG A 45 -8.01 -7.11 40.06
N ASN A 46 -7.83 -6.14 40.90
CA ASN A 46 -7.46 -6.37 42.28
C ASN A 46 -8.71 -6.73 43.13
N SER A 47 -8.50 -7.18 44.34
CA SER A 47 -9.61 -7.53 45.26
C SER A 47 -10.44 -6.30 45.63
N VAL A 48 -11.72 -6.54 45.98
CA VAL A 48 -12.63 -5.48 46.47
C VAL A 48 -12.01 -4.78 47.69
N PHE A 49 -11.33 -5.56 48.55
CA PHE A 49 -10.64 -5.05 49.71
C PHE A 49 -9.52 -4.04 49.32
N PHE A 50 -8.74 -4.35 48.31
CA PHE A 50 -7.73 -3.43 47.81
C PHE A 50 -8.33 -2.09 47.33
N TYR A 51 -9.42 -2.15 46.59
CA TYR A 51 -10.11 -0.94 46.12
C TYR A 51 -10.68 -0.12 47.27
N SER A 52 -11.26 -0.77 48.30
CA SER A 52 -11.80 -0.10 49.49
C SER A 52 -10.69 0.60 50.30
N MET A 53 -9.56 -0.09 50.51
CA MET A 53 -8.38 0.47 51.20
C MET A 53 -7.74 1.63 50.39
N SER A 54 -7.68 1.54 49.07
CA SER A 54 -7.13 2.61 48.24
C SER A 54 -7.96 3.90 48.26
N PHE A 55 -9.24 3.79 48.66
CA PHE A 55 -10.12 4.93 48.84
C PHE A 55 -9.86 5.66 50.17
N LEU A 56 -9.52 4.90 51.23
CA LEU A 56 -9.33 5.43 52.60
C LEU A 56 -7.91 5.97 52.84
N ALA A 57 -6.86 5.31 52.32
CA ALA A 57 -5.47 5.68 52.60
C ALA A 57 -4.52 5.33 51.47
N LYS A 58 -4.21 6.34 50.60
CA LYS A 58 -3.32 6.21 49.44
C LYS A 58 -1.93 5.57 49.73
N PRO A 59 -1.18 5.95 50.77
CA PRO A 59 0.16 5.38 51.01
C PRO A 59 0.16 3.92 51.42
N LEU A 60 -0.89 3.46 52.12
CA LEU A 60 -1.01 2.07 52.58
C LEU A 60 -1.33 1.11 51.42
N SER A 61 -2.03 1.57 50.38
CA SER A 61 -2.37 0.75 49.22
C SER A 61 -1.16 0.24 48.45
N THR A 62 -0.03 0.95 48.50
CA THR A 62 1.22 0.55 47.79
C THR A 62 1.85 -0.68 48.46
N ILE A 63 1.78 -0.80 49.76
CA ILE A 63 2.32 -1.96 50.48
C ILE A 63 1.47 -3.20 50.22
N TRP A 64 0.14 -3.03 50.14
CA TRP A 64 -0.79 -4.11 49.85
C TRP A 64 -0.76 -4.59 48.38
N LEU A 65 -0.22 -3.79 47.47
CA LEU A 65 -0.11 -4.15 46.08
C LEU A 65 0.74 -5.40 45.87
N VAL A 66 1.83 -5.53 46.61
CA VAL A 66 2.71 -6.72 46.56
C VAL A 66 1.93 -7.97 46.98
N ARG A 67 1.09 -7.87 48.00
CA ARG A 67 0.25 -8.98 48.46
C ARG A 67 -0.83 -9.35 47.44
N GLU A 68 -1.42 -8.38 46.77
CA GLU A 68 -2.38 -8.62 45.69
C GLU A 68 -1.71 -9.30 44.46
N MET A 69 -0.49 -8.93 44.10
CA MET A 69 0.27 -9.61 43.07
C MET A 69 0.49 -11.09 43.35
N PHE A 70 0.84 -11.46 44.60
CA PHE A 70 0.99 -12.86 44.99
C PHE A 70 -0.34 -13.63 45.01
N LYS A 71 -1.43 -13.00 45.35
CA LYS A 71 -2.76 -13.63 45.25
C LYS A 71 -3.16 -13.95 43.81
N GLN A 72 -2.68 -13.16 42.84
CA GLN A 72 -2.95 -13.35 41.43
C GLN A 72 -2.08 -14.42 40.78
N SER A 73 -1.05 -14.93 41.47
CA SER A 73 -0.11 -15.92 40.90
C SER A 73 -0.78 -17.24 40.45
N GLN A 74 -1.98 -17.53 40.92
CA GLN A 74 -2.78 -18.72 40.54
C GLN A 74 -4.02 -18.36 39.71
N SER A 75 -4.16 -17.10 39.25
CA SER A 75 -5.29 -16.65 38.46
C SER A 75 -4.87 -16.42 37.00
N THR A 76 -5.83 -16.58 36.08
CA THR A 76 -5.63 -16.24 34.68
C THR A 76 -6.00 -14.78 34.46
N VAL A 77 -5.15 -14.03 33.77
CA VAL A 77 -5.38 -12.64 33.39
C VAL A 77 -5.55 -12.59 31.87
N ASP A 78 -6.72 -12.16 31.41
CA ASP A 78 -6.96 -11.97 30.00
C ASP A 78 -6.18 -10.76 29.48
N VAL A 79 -5.38 -10.97 28.45
CA VAL A 79 -4.63 -9.92 27.74
C VAL A 79 -5.15 -9.85 26.30
N ARG A 80 -5.57 -8.65 25.89
CA ARG A 80 -5.96 -8.39 24.50
C ARG A 80 -4.93 -7.49 23.85
N ILE A 81 -4.23 -8.02 22.87
CA ILE A 81 -3.23 -7.31 22.07
C ILE A 81 -3.98 -6.75 20.87
N GLY A 82 -3.95 -5.43 20.70
CA GLY A 82 -4.50 -4.74 19.54
C GLY A 82 -3.54 -4.76 18.35
N ARG A 83 -3.90 -3.99 17.33
CA ARG A 83 -3.05 -3.80 16.15
C ARG A 83 -2.14 -2.59 16.35
N PRO A 84 -0.91 -2.58 15.82
CA PRO A 84 -0.05 -1.40 15.86
C PRO A 84 -0.73 -0.19 15.23
N VAL A 85 -0.65 0.95 15.90
CA VAL A 85 -1.06 2.25 15.37
C VAL A 85 0.18 2.93 14.81
N PRO A 86 0.29 3.13 13.48
CA PRO A 86 1.47 3.74 12.86
C PRO A 86 1.69 5.18 13.31
N HIS A 87 2.95 5.65 13.24
CA HIS A 87 3.31 7.02 13.58
C HIS A 87 2.49 8.04 12.78
N GLU A 88 2.30 7.82 11.50
CA GLU A 88 1.59 8.71 10.58
C GLU A 88 0.13 8.93 11.02
N VAL A 89 -0.52 7.88 11.54
CA VAL A 89 -1.93 7.94 11.95
C VAL A 89 -2.14 8.86 13.17
N TYR A 90 -1.25 8.82 14.15
CA TYR A 90 -1.41 9.67 15.34
C TYR A 90 -0.64 10.99 15.27
N SER A 91 0.16 11.18 14.21
CA SER A 91 0.89 12.43 13.95
C SER A 91 0.26 13.29 12.85
N ALA A 92 -0.69 12.75 12.07
CA ALA A 92 -1.34 13.44 10.95
C ALA A 92 -2.19 14.67 11.35
N ASN A 93 -2.56 14.79 12.61
CA ASN A 93 -3.38 15.90 13.12
C ASN A 93 -2.61 16.69 14.19
N ASP A 94 -2.91 17.97 14.31
CA ASP A 94 -2.31 18.88 15.30
C ASP A 94 -2.79 18.65 16.74
N PHE A 95 -3.12 17.40 17.08
CA PHE A 95 -3.46 17.04 18.45
C PHE A 95 -2.26 17.17 19.38
N SER A 96 -2.46 17.82 20.51
CA SER A 96 -1.46 17.85 21.59
C SER A 96 -1.18 16.43 22.12
N ALA A 97 0.01 16.19 22.65
CA ALA A 97 0.36 14.91 23.23
C ALA A 97 -0.62 14.46 24.34
N ARG A 98 -1.24 15.41 25.05
CA ARG A 98 -2.25 15.15 26.09
C ARG A 98 -3.58 14.68 25.49
N GLN A 99 -4.01 15.28 24.39
CA GLN A 99 -5.21 14.85 23.65
C GLN A 99 -5.03 13.42 23.10
N LEU A 100 -3.87 13.16 22.49
CA LEU A 100 -3.54 11.82 21.99
C LEU A 100 -3.49 10.77 23.11
N ALA A 101 -2.91 11.10 24.29
CA ALA A 101 -2.92 10.18 25.42
C ALA A 101 -4.34 9.81 25.84
N ARG A 102 -5.28 10.75 25.86
CA ARG A 102 -6.71 10.51 26.10
C ARG A 102 -7.35 9.64 25.02
N MET A 103 -7.01 9.87 23.76
CA MET A 103 -7.51 9.08 22.63
C MET A 103 -6.96 7.64 22.70
N PHE A 104 -5.68 7.44 22.99
CA PHE A 104 -5.09 6.11 23.18
C PHE A 104 -5.70 5.36 24.36
N ARG A 105 -5.93 6.03 25.51
CA ARG A 105 -6.65 5.44 26.63
C ARG A 105 -8.03 4.92 26.19
N LYS A 106 -8.80 5.74 25.50
CA LYS A 106 -10.13 5.35 24.98
C LYS A 106 -10.02 4.21 23.96
N HIS A 107 -8.98 4.19 23.10
CA HIS A 107 -8.71 3.14 22.13
C HIS A 107 -8.45 1.79 22.81
N VAL A 108 -7.58 1.76 23.85
CA VAL A 108 -7.29 0.55 24.63
C VAL A 108 -8.53 0.03 25.37
N TYR A 109 -9.33 0.92 25.95
CA TYR A 109 -10.59 0.49 26.60
C TYR A 109 -11.61 -0.09 25.61
N ARG A 110 -11.69 0.45 24.39
CA ARG A 110 -12.50 -0.11 23.31
C ARG A 110 -12.02 -1.50 22.89
N LEU A 111 -10.70 -1.71 22.84
CA LEU A 111 -10.13 -3.04 22.62
C LEU A 111 -10.61 -4.04 23.69
N GLY A 112 -10.66 -3.61 24.97
CA GLY A 112 -11.19 -4.39 26.07
C GLY A 112 -12.67 -4.76 25.94
N THR A 113 -13.47 -3.93 25.28
CA THR A 113 -14.93 -4.15 25.09
C THR A 113 -15.28 -4.62 23.67
N ARG A 114 -14.30 -4.92 22.81
CA ARG A 114 -14.47 -5.23 21.37
C ARG A 114 -15.20 -4.11 20.62
N GLY A 115 -15.09 -2.87 21.08
CA GLY A 115 -15.65 -1.70 20.41
C GLY A 115 -14.82 -1.28 19.18
N ALA A 116 -15.42 -0.47 18.30
CA ALA A 116 -14.72 0.04 17.12
C ALA A 116 -13.45 0.82 17.50
N PRO A 117 -12.32 0.61 16.81
CA PRO A 117 -11.07 1.31 17.09
C PRO A 117 -11.21 2.82 16.87
N ILE A 118 -10.37 3.62 17.54
CA ILE A 118 -10.31 5.09 17.33
C ILE A 118 -9.28 5.42 16.26
N PHE A 119 -8.14 4.74 16.32
CA PHE A 119 -7.08 4.92 15.36
C PHE A 119 -7.14 3.84 14.29
N ARG A 120 -6.87 4.21 13.04
CA ARG A 120 -6.55 3.25 11.99
C ARG A 120 -5.29 2.49 12.42
N SER A 121 -5.30 1.19 12.29
CA SER A 121 -4.18 0.32 12.65
C SER A 121 -3.84 -0.59 11.49
N ILE A 122 -2.58 -1.01 11.42
CA ILE A 122 -2.12 -1.99 10.43
C ILE A 122 -1.96 -3.36 11.09
N GLU A 123 -2.21 -4.40 10.32
CA GLU A 123 -1.93 -5.78 10.75
C GLU A 123 -0.44 -6.08 10.55
N THR A 124 0.09 -7.03 11.32
CA THR A 124 1.41 -7.60 11.03
C THR A 124 1.35 -8.34 9.71
N VAL A 125 2.38 -8.19 8.88
CA VAL A 125 2.48 -8.98 7.65
C VAL A 125 2.54 -10.46 7.99
N ALA A 126 1.85 -11.29 7.22
CA ALA A 126 1.81 -12.74 7.42
C ALA A 126 3.20 -13.37 7.37
N SER A 127 3.36 -14.55 7.96
CA SER A 127 4.57 -15.35 7.81
C SER A 127 4.73 -15.83 6.36
N PRO A 128 5.98 -16.05 5.88
CA PRO A 128 6.24 -16.61 4.55
C PRO A 128 5.56 -17.98 4.36
N GLU A 129 5.14 -18.26 3.15
CA GLU A 129 4.64 -19.57 2.76
C GLU A 129 5.81 -20.57 2.62
N ASN A 130 5.47 -21.88 2.62
CA ASN A 130 6.48 -22.94 2.46
C ASN A 130 7.06 -22.92 1.04
N ARG A 131 8.37 -22.72 0.92
CA ARG A 131 9.09 -22.59 -0.37
C ARG A 131 8.96 -23.83 -1.27
N LEU A 132 8.87 -25.02 -0.71
CA LEU A 132 8.70 -26.27 -1.47
C LEU A 132 7.28 -26.36 -2.05
N LEU A 133 6.26 -25.86 -1.35
CA LEU A 133 4.90 -25.78 -1.88
C LEU A 133 4.83 -24.76 -3.00
N LEU A 134 5.48 -23.59 -2.86
CA LEU A 134 5.57 -22.60 -3.93
C LEU A 134 6.17 -23.21 -5.20
N ARG A 135 7.31 -23.90 -5.08
CA ARG A 135 7.96 -24.59 -6.21
C ARG A 135 7.04 -25.63 -6.85
N ARG A 136 6.31 -26.41 -6.05
CA ARG A 136 5.38 -27.42 -6.56
C ARG A 136 4.24 -26.79 -7.35
N GLU A 137 3.60 -25.74 -6.83
CA GLU A 137 2.51 -25.05 -7.54
C GLU A 137 3.00 -24.38 -8.82
N LEU A 138 4.20 -23.76 -8.80
CA LEU A 138 4.79 -23.14 -9.99
C LEU A 138 5.20 -24.18 -11.05
N ALA A 139 5.59 -25.39 -10.66
CA ALA A 139 5.93 -26.46 -11.61
C ALA A 139 4.72 -26.92 -12.44
N GLU A 140 3.49 -26.75 -11.93
CA GLU A 140 2.24 -27.03 -12.65
C GLU A 140 1.71 -25.80 -13.41
N ALA A 141 2.30 -24.61 -13.22
CA ALA A 141 1.88 -23.37 -13.86
C ALA A 141 2.45 -23.23 -15.28
N GLU A 142 1.84 -22.35 -16.09
CA GLU A 142 2.34 -22.03 -17.43
C GLU A 142 3.69 -21.30 -17.33
N ARG A 143 4.75 -21.93 -17.87
CA ARG A 143 6.07 -21.30 -17.95
C ARG A 143 6.18 -20.45 -19.22
N LEU A 144 6.33 -19.15 -19.06
CA LEU A 144 6.45 -18.20 -20.16
C LEU A 144 7.89 -18.05 -20.68
N GLY A 145 8.88 -18.34 -19.85
CA GLY A 145 10.28 -18.20 -20.26
C GLY A 145 11.27 -18.21 -19.10
N GLU A 146 12.50 -17.87 -19.44
CA GLU A 146 13.62 -17.80 -18.51
C GLU A 146 14.47 -16.56 -18.81
N THR A 147 15.07 -15.97 -17.80
CA THR A 147 15.95 -14.82 -17.90
C THR A 147 17.41 -15.24 -18.09
N ARG A 148 18.29 -14.30 -18.46
CA ARG A 148 19.73 -14.57 -18.68
C ARG A 148 20.46 -15.05 -17.42
N ASP A 149 19.95 -14.71 -16.23
CA ASP A 149 20.47 -15.10 -14.93
C ASP A 149 19.65 -16.24 -14.29
N ALA A 150 19.06 -17.09 -15.14
CA ALA A 150 18.36 -18.32 -14.80
C ALA A 150 17.15 -18.13 -13.84
N LYS A 151 16.49 -16.98 -13.89
CA LYS A 151 15.19 -16.82 -13.24
C LYS A 151 14.08 -17.24 -14.18
N GLU A 152 13.06 -17.87 -13.65
CA GLU A 152 11.96 -18.43 -14.42
C GLU A 152 10.75 -17.48 -14.35
N ILE A 153 9.99 -17.42 -15.44
CA ILE A 153 8.80 -16.59 -15.55
C ILE A 153 7.59 -17.50 -15.72
N TYR A 154 6.63 -17.36 -14.80
CA TYR A 154 5.42 -18.15 -14.78
C TYR A 154 4.17 -17.30 -14.86
N LEU A 155 3.09 -17.91 -15.37
CA LEU A 155 1.73 -17.35 -15.32
C LEU A 155 0.86 -18.32 -14.53
N CYS A 156 0.17 -17.84 -13.50
CA CYS A 156 -0.70 -18.65 -12.67
C CYS A 156 -1.97 -17.92 -12.25
N ASN A 157 -2.96 -18.68 -11.80
CA ASN A 157 -4.22 -18.20 -11.25
C ASN A 157 -4.28 -18.51 -9.75
N MET A 158 -5.08 -17.78 -9.02
CA MET A 158 -5.29 -18.00 -7.59
C MET A 158 -5.89 -19.39 -7.28
N SER A 159 -6.75 -19.93 -8.16
CA SER A 159 -7.37 -21.26 -8.01
C SER A 159 -6.33 -22.39 -8.07
N ASP A 160 -5.36 -22.27 -8.96
CA ASP A 160 -4.43 -23.32 -9.30
C ASP A 160 -3.15 -23.26 -8.46
N ALA A 161 -2.79 -22.05 -7.99
CA ALA A 161 -1.60 -21.80 -7.18
C ALA A 161 -1.91 -20.97 -5.91
N PRO A 162 -2.72 -21.50 -4.97
CA PRO A 162 -3.18 -20.75 -3.79
C PRO A 162 -2.05 -20.39 -2.81
N CYS A 163 -0.99 -21.21 -2.67
CA CYS A 163 0.17 -20.86 -1.83
C CYS A 163 0.98 -19.73 -2.49
N VAL A 164 1.19 -19.81 -3.81
CA VAL A 164 1.86 -18.75 -4.58
C VAL A 164 1.09 -17.43 -4.43
N MET A 165 -0.25 -17.46 -4.55
CA MET A 165 -1.06 -16.26 -4.38
C MET A 165 -0.96 -15.68 -2.96
N ARG A 166 -0.97 -16.50 -1.92
CA ARG A 166 -0.79 -16.02 -0.54
C ARG A 166 0.59 -15.40 -0.31
N GLU A 167 1.64 -15.98 -0.91
CA GLU A 167 2.99 -15.41 -0.83
C GLU A 167 3.08 -14.10 -1.63
N ILE A 168 2.49 -14.02 -2.83
CA ILE A 168 2.38 -12.77 -3.58
C ILE A 168 1.70 -11.69 -2.74
N GLY A 169 0.56 -12.00 -2.11
CA GLY A 169 -0.15 -11.04 -1.26
C GLY A 169 0.68 -10.58 -0.06
N ARG A 170 1.45 -11.49 0.55
CA ARG A 170 2.39 -11.15 1.63
C ARG A 170 3.51 -10.22 1.15
N LEU A 171 4.13 -10.53 0.02
CA LEU A 171 5.23 -9.77 -0.56
C LEU A 171 4.77 -8.40 -1.08
N ARG A 172 3.56 -8.31 -1.67
CA ARG A 172 2.92 -7.04 -2.03
C ARG A 172 2.79 -6.15 -0.81
N GLU A 173 2.13 -6.63 0.24
CA GLU A 173 1.91 -5.83 1.45
C GLU A 173 3.23 -5.40 2.09
N MET A 174 4.22 -6.31 2.19
CA MET A 174 5.54 -6.00 2.70
C MET A 174 6.24 -4.91 1.87
N THR A 175 6.22 -5.04 0.55
CA THR A 175 6.92 -4.11 -0.36
C THR A 175 6.22 -2.76 -0.42
N PHE A 176 4.88 -2.74 -0.54
CA PHE A 176 4.11 -1.50 -0.64
C PHE A 176 4.19 -0.67 0.63
N ARG A 177 4.23 -1.30 1.82
CA ARG A 177 4.46 -0.56 3.08
C ARG A 177 5.78 0.21 3.10
N THR A 178 6.82 -0.29 2.44
CA THR A 178 8.13 0.42 2.41
C THR A 178 8.07 1.74 1.66
N VAL A 179 7.08 1.92 0.82
CA VAL A 179 6.84 3.15 0.05
C VAL A 179 5.59 3.91 0.50
N GLY A 180 5.01 3.56 1.65
CA GLY A 180 3.84 4.25 2.20
C GLY A 180 2.51 3.88 1.55
N GLU A 181 2.50 2.81 0.77
CA GLU A 181 1.35 2.19 0.14
C GLU A 181 0.94 0.92 0.91
N GLY A 182 -0.03 0.15 0.39
CA GLY A 182 -0.49 -1.10 0.99
C GLY A 182 -1.86 -0.99 1.66
N CYS A 183 -2.52 -2.14 1.79
CA CYS A 183 -3.89 -2.21 2.33
C CYS A 183 -3.94 -2.20 3.87
N GLY A 184 -2.79 -2.35 4.55
CA GLY A 184 -2.71 -2.44 6.02
C GLY A 184 -3.11 -3.79 6.60
N GLY A 185 -3.40 -4.78 5.76
CA GLY A 185 -3.76 -6.15 6.14
C GLY A 185 -2.56 -7.09 6.27
N HIS A 186 -2.80 -8.37 6.60
CA HIS A 186 -1.75 -9.39 6.65
C HIS A 186 -1.16 -9.70 5.27
N ARG A 187 -1.97 -9.55 4.22
CA ARG A 187 -1.66 -9.78 2.81
C ARG A 187 -2.45 -8.80 1.95
N ASP A 188 -1.86 -8.27 0.90
CA ASP A 188 -2.58 -7.53 -0.14
C ASP A 188 -3.16 -8.51 -1.16
N ILE A 189 -4.36 -9.00 -0.86
CA ILE A 189 -5.19 -9.84 -1.73
C ILE A 189 -6.58 -9.23 -1.74
N ASP A 190 -7.11 -9.00 -2.93
CA ASP A 190 -8.44 -8.44 -3.13
C ASP A 190 -9.35 -9.37 -3.96
N ARG A 191 -10.59 -8.94 -4.18
CA ARG A 191 -11.59 -9.71 -4.94
C ARG A 191 -11.17 -9.96 -6.40
N PHE A 192 -10.34 -9.09 -6.97
CA PHE A 192 -9.89 -9.17 -8.36
C PHE A 192 -8.86 -10.28 -8.57
N ASP A 193 -8.10 -10.64 -7.55
CA ASP A 193 -7.12 -11.74 -7.63
C ASP A 193 -7.78 -13.09 -7.97
N ARG A 194 -9.11 -13.21 -7.79
CA ARG A 194 -9.87 -14.44 -8.12
C ARG A 194 -9.98 -14.71 -9.62
N HIS A 195 -9.92 -13.67 -10.45
CA HIS A 195 -10.09 -13.78 -11.90
C HIS A 195 -8.97 -13.11 -12.70
N TYR A 196 -8.02 -12.47 -12.03
CA TYR A 196 -6.80 -11.97 -12.63
C TYR A 196 -5.72 -13.04 -12.59
N GLN A 197 -4.82 -12.99 -13.56
CA GLN A 197 -3.63 -13.83 -13.60
C GLN A 197 -2.47 -13.13 -12.91
N GLN A 198 -1.53 -13.93 -12.41
CA GLN A 198 -0.31 -13.48 -11.78
C GLN A 198 0.87 -13.86 -12.66
N LEU A 199 1.58 -12.87 -13.19
CA LEU A 199 2.89 -13.04 -13.80
C LEU A 199 3.92 -13.06 -12.69
N VAL A 200 4.63 -14.15 -12.54
CA VAL A 200 5.57 -14.39 -11.43
C VAL A 200 6.98 -14.52 -11.96
N LEU A 201 7.90 -13.73 -11.45
CA LEU A 201 9.33 -13.93 -11.63
C LEU A 201 9.86 -14.72 -10.43
N TRP A 202 10.41 -15.91 -10.70
CA TRP A 202 10.82 -16.91 -9.70
C TRP A 202 12.32 -17.14 -9.73
N ASP A 203 12.95 -17.19 -8.56
CA ASP A 203 14.32 -17.62 -8.37
C ASP A 203 14.32 -19.08 -7.90
N SER A 204 14.67 -20.01 -8.81
CA SER A 204 14.67 -21.44 -8.52
C SER A 204 15.85 -21.87 -7.63
N HIS A 205 16.89 -21.06 -7.51
CA HIS A 205 18.02 -21.32 -6.61
C HIS A 205 17.65 -20.98 -5.14
N ASP A 206 17.10 -19.80 -4.91
CA ASP A 206 16.69 -19.34 -3.57
C ASP A 206 15.29 -19.84 -3.17
N LEU A 207 14.54 -20.41 -4.12
CA LEU A 207 13.13 -20.79 -3.96
C LEU A 207 12.27 -19.63 -3.48
N GLU A 208 12.39 -18.49 -4.15
CA GLU A 208 11.71 -17.24 -3.77
C GLU A 208 11.06 -16.56 -4.97
N ILE A 209 9.94 -15.88 -4.72
CA ILE A 209 9.33 -14.97 -5.70
C ILE A 209 10.13 -13.68 -5.72
N VAL A 210 10.75 -13.35 -6.85
CA VAL A 210 11.53 -12.11 -7.05
C VAL A 210 10.61 -10.91 -7.16
N GLY A 211 9.52 -11.05 -7.90
CA GLY A 211 8.52 -10.04 -8.12
C GLY A 211 7.34 -10.59 -8.90
N ALA A 212 6.29 -9.81 -9.02
CA ALA A 212 5.11 -10.20 -9.79
C ALA A 212 4.37 -8.98 -10.37
N TYR A 213 3.54 -9.27 -11.38
CA TYR A 213 2.52 -8.38 -11.93
C TYR A 213 1.17 -9.06 -11.93
N ARG A 214 0.12 -8.32 -11.64
CA ARG A 214 -1.26 -8.75 -11.83
C ARG A 214 -1.73 -8.33 -13.22
N LEU A 215 -2.26 -9.29 -13.99
CA LEU A 215 -2.66 -9.11 -15.37
C LEU A 215 -4.14 -9.47 -15.56
N ALA A 216 -4.84 -8.71 -16.41
CA ALA A 216 -6.17 -9.08 -16.86
C ALA A 216 -6.37 -8.70 -18.33
N ASP A 217 -6.73 -9.66 -19.16
CA ASP A 217 -7.27 -9.37 -20.49
C ASP A 217 -8.64 -8.70 -20.33
N ALA A 218 -8.70 -7.41 -20.63
CA ALA A 218 -9.90 -6.62 -20.38
C ALA A 218 -11.09 -7.09 -21.22
N ARG A 219 -10.84 -7.66 -22.40
CA ARG A 219 -11.88 -8.23 -23.25
C ARG A 219 -12.60 -9.39 -22.56
N GLU A 220 -11.82 -10.31 -21.98
CA GLU A 220 -12.36 -11.47 -21.26
C GLU A 220 -13.08 -11.05 -19.98
N VAL A 221 -12.47 -10.13 -19.21
CA VAL A 221 -13.08 -9.63 -17.97
C VAL A 221 -14.40 -8.91 -18.25
N ILE A 222 -14.44 -8.02 -19.25
CA ILE A 222 -15.66 -7.29 -19.60
C ILE A 222 -16.75 -8.24 -20.09
N ALA A 223 -16.41 -9.24 -20.88
CA ALA A 223 -17.37 -10.23 -21.38
C ALA A 223 -18.00 -11.06 -20.26
N ASN A 224 -17.22 -11.44 -19.24
CA ASN A 224 -17.67 -12.32 -18.16
C ASN A 224 -18.28 -11.58 -16.96
N GLN A 225 -17.81 -10.37 -16.66
CA GLN A 225 -18.12 -9.66 -15.41
C GLN A 225 -18.52 -8.20 -15.64
N GLY A 226 -18.50 -7.71 -16.88
CA GLY A 226 -18.69 -6.29 -17.18
C GLY A 226 -17.50 -5.43 -16.77
N VAL A 227 -17.61 -4.13 -16.99
CA VAL A 227 -16.56 -3.15 -16.67
C VAL A 227 -16.18 -3.12 -15.17
N GLN A 228 -17.14 -3.44 -14.30
CA GLN A 228 -16.92 -3.54 -12.84
C GLN A 228 -15.97 -4.69 -12.44
N GLY A 229 -15.68 -5.62 -13.34
CA GLY A 229 -14.65 -6.65 -13.17
C GLY A 229 -13.23 -6.11 -13.29
N LEU A 230 -13.05 -4.90 -13.84
CA LEU A 230 -11.74 -4.24 -13.93
C LEU A 230 -11.41 -3.53 -12.60
N TYR A 231 -10.17 -3.74 -12.11
CA TYR A 231 -9.69 -3.07 -10.90
C TYR A 231 -9.69 -1.55 -11.06
N SER A 232 -9.15 -1.06 -12.17
CA SER A 232 -9.05 0.38 -12.43
C SER A 232 -10.42 1.08 -12.49
N ASN A 233 -11.52 0.34 -12.74
CA ASN A 233 -12.87 0.90 -12.61
C ASN A 233 -13.26 1.24 -11.16
N THR A 234 -12.51 0.78 -10.14
CA THR A 234 -12.70 1.24 -8.75
C THR A 234 -12.18 2.67 -8.54
N LEU A 235 -11.23 3.10 -9.35
CA LEU A 235 -10.54 4.40 -9.26
C LEU A 235 -11.08 5.39 -10.30
N PHE A 236 -11.49 4.89 -11.48
CA PHE A 236 -11.87 5.73 -12.62
C PHE A 236 -13.27 5.40 -13.14
N ARG A 237 -13.87 6.37 -13.81
CA ARG A 237 -15.09 6.19 -14.62
C ARG A 237 -14.70 6.29 -16.08
N TYR A 238 -15.27 5.41 -16.89
CA TYR A 238 -14.97 5.28 -18.30
C TYR A 238 -16.17 5.68 -19.14
N GLY A 239 -15.96 6.56 -20.11
CA GLY A 239 -16.91 6.83 -21.17
C GLY A 239 -16.69 5.94 -22.40
N PRO A 240 -17.50 6.11 -23.46
CA PRO A 240 -17.48 5.23 -24.60
C PRO A 240 -16.15 5.17 -25.37
N SER A 241 -15.44 6.31 -25.51
CA SER A 241 -14.22 6.38 -26.32
C SER A 241 -13.08 5.56 -25.70
N ILE A 242 -12.91 5.65 -24.39
CA ILE A 242 -11.88 4.88 -23.69
C ILE A 242 -12.26 3.40 -23.58
N LEU A 243 -13.53 3.06 -23.41
CA LEU A 243 -13.99 1.67 -23.35
C LEU A 243 -13.68 0.90 -24.63
N ALA A 244 -13.76 1.54 -25.79
CA ALA A 244 -13.36 0.95 -27.06
C ALA A 244 -11.87 0.59 -27.12
N ARG A 245 -11.00 1.35 -26.45
CA ARG A 245 -9.57 1.03 -26.33
C ARG A 245 -9.32 -0.01 -25.23
N ILE A 246 -9.96 0.11 -24.07
CA ILE A 246 -9.87 -0.84 -22.96
C ILE A 246 -10.25 -2.26 -23.40
N SER A 247 -11.27 -2.42 -24.24
CA SER A 247 -11.68 -3.74 -24.76
C SER A 247 -10.63 -4.44 -25.62
N GLN A 248 -9.55 -3.74 -26.02
CA GLN A 248 -8.38 -4.27 -26.71
C GLN A 248 -7.14 -4.17 -25.81
N GLY A 249 -7.33 -4.08 -24.50
CA GLY A 249 -6.27 -3.80 -23.54
C GLY A 249 -5.98 -4.94 -22.59
N LEU A 250 -4.73 -4.93 -22.08
CA LEU A 250 -4.29 -5.70 -20.92
C LEU A 250 -4.20 -4.76 -19.73
N GLU A 251 -5.02 -5.00 -18.70
CA GLU A 251 -4.89 -4.27 -17.45
C GLU A 251 -3.71 -4.80 -16.66
N LEU A 252 -2.83 -3.88 -16.25
CA LEU A 252 -1.65 -4.14 -15.43
C LEU A 252 -1.83 -3.51 -14.05
N GLY A 253 -1.51 -4.25 -12.99
CA GLY A 253 -1.58 -3.72 -11.63
C GLY A 253 -0.75 -4.49 -10.63
N ARG A 254 -0.70 -3.98 -9.41
CA ARG A 254 -0.03 -4.64 -8.27
C ARG A 254 1.40 -5.11 -8.57
N SER A 255 2.14 -4.34 -9.38
CA SER A 255 3.53 -4.66 -9.68
C SER A 255 4.42 -4.45 -8.47
N PHE A 256 5.26 -5.43 -8.18
CA PHE A 256 6.28 -5.28 -7.16
C PHE A 256 7.53 -6.08 -7.49
N VAL A 257 8.65 -5.62 -6.95
CA VAL A 257 9.89 -6.39 -6.84
C VAL A 257 10.26 -6.41 -5.37
N GLN A 258 10.50 -7.59 -4.82
CA GLN A 258 10.90 -7.80 -3.44
C GLN A 258 12.15 -6.98 -3.09
N PRO A 259 12.24 -6.30 -1.92
CA PRO A 259 13.39 -5.43 -1.60
C PRO A 259 14.75 -6.10 -1.79
N LYS A 260 14.88 -7.39 -1.47
CA LYS A 260 16.11 -8.19 -1.68
C LYS A 260 16.55 -8.21 -3.16
N TYR A 261 15.60 -8.12 -4.10
CA TYR A 261 15.83 -8.23 -5.54
C TYR A 261 15.62 -6.92 -6.30
N GLN A 262 15.53 -5.78 -5.63
CA GLN A 262 15.43 -4.46 -6.28
C GLN A 262 16.71 -4.08 -7.00
N THR A 263 17.06 -4.88 -7.99
CA THR A 263 18.19 -4.71 -8.87
C THR A 263 17.76 -4.02 -10.17
N ARG A 264 18.74 -3.56 -10.94
CA ARG A 264 18.54 -2.87 -12.23
C ARG A 264 17.68 -3.66 -13.24
N TYR A 265 17.62 -5.00 -13.14
CA TYR A 265 17.02 -5.87 -14.15
C TYR A 265 15.70 -6.51 -13.76
N ALA A 266 15.34 -6.56 -12.48
CA ALA A 266 14.17 -7.33 -12.03
C ALA A 266 12.84 -6.84 -12.63
N LEU A 267 12.62 -5.51 -12.69
CA LEU A 267 11.45 -4.96 -13.37
C LEU A 267 11.48 -5.24 -14.88
N ASP A 268 12.64 -5.19 -15.48
CA ASP A 268 12.82 -5.45 -16.90
C ASP A 268 12.51 -6.92 -17.26
N TYR A 269 12.85 -7.86 -16.38
CA TYR A 269 12.49 -9.27 -16.53
C TYR A 269 10.99 -9.51 -16.43
N LEU A 270 10.29 -8.80 -15.57
CA LEU A 270 8.83 -8.83 -15.54
C LEU A 270 8.24 -8.35 -16.88
N TRP A 271 8.86 -7.35 -17.51
CA TRP A 271 8.45 -6.87 -18.84
C TRP A 271 8.73 -7.88 -19.96
N TYR A 272 9.78 -8.72 -19.87
CA TYR A 272 9.94 -9.87 -20.78
C TYR A 272 8.78 -10.84 -20.64
N GLY A 273 8.32 -11.09 -19.41
CA GLY A 273 7.14 -11.92 -19.16
C GLY A 273 5.86 -11.34 -19.78
N ILE A 274 5.63 -10.02 -19.62
CA ILE A 274 4.51 -9.33 -20.28
C ILE A 274 4.63 -9.49 -21.81
N GLY A 275 5.83 -9.33 -22.38
CA GLY A 275 6.06 -9.53 -23.80
C GLY A 275 5.76 -10.96 -24.25
N ALA A 276 6.18 -11.97 -23.50
CA ALA A 276 5.84 -13.36 -23.78
C ALA A 276 4.34 -13.63 -23.71
N TYR A 277 3.64 -13.06 -22.73
CA TYR A 277 2.18 -13.12 -22.63
C TYR A 277 1.47 -12.53 -23.85
N LEU A 278 1.95 -11.39 -24.35
CA LEU A 278 1.38 -10.68 -25.50
C LEU A 278 1.56 -11.43 -26.82
N LYS A 279 2.63 -12.24 -26.98
CA LYS A 279 2.88 -13.01 -28.21
C LYS A 279 1.74 -13.97 -28.55
N SER A 280 1.11 -14.57 -27.57
CA SER A 280 -0.04 -15.46 -27.76
C SER A 280 -1.39 -14.75 -27.86
N ARG A 281 -1.41 -13.40 -27.69
CA ARG A 281 -2.61 -12.58 -27.60
C ARG A 281 -2.55 -11.34 -28.53
N PRO A 282 -2.53 -11.54 -29.86
CA PRO A 282 -2.32 -10.45 -30.84
C PRO A 282 -3.46 -9.42 -30.89
N HIS A 283 -4.60 -9.73 -30.27
CA HIS A 283 -5.72 -8.79 -30.14
C HIS A 283 -5.46 -7.68 -29.11
N ILE A 284 -4.48 -7.85 -28.22
CA ILE A 284 -4.11 -6.84 -27.23
C ILE A 284 -3.25 -5.78 -27.88
N ARG A 285 -3.79 -4.56 -27.95
CA ARG A 285 -3.11 -3.38 -28.49
C ARG A 285 -2.66 -2.41 -27.40
N TYR A 286 -3.37 -2.34 -26.28
CA TYR A 286 -3.11 -1.37 -25.24
C TYR A 286 -2.70 -2.05 -23.95
N LEU A 287 -1.73 -1.44 -23.23
CA LEU A 287 -1.50 -1.73 -21.82
C LEU A 287 -2.10 -0.58 -21.02
N PHE A 288 -2.83 -0.86 -19.97
CA PHE A 288 -3.42 0.19 -19.14
C PHE A 288 -3.50 -0.21 -17.67
N GLY A 289 -3.73 0.76 -16.80
CA GLY A 289 -3.92 0.55 -15.38
C GLY A 289 -3.57 1.78 -14.56
N PRO A 290 -3.67 1.72 -13.23
CA PRO A 290 -3.23 2.80 -12.36
C PRO A 290 -1.70 2.80 -12.21
N ALA A 291 -1.13 4.00 -12.16
CA ALA A 291 0.25 4.22 -11.74
C ALA A 291 0.27 5.18 -10.54
N SER A 292 0.83 4.71 -9.42
CA SER A 292 0.77 5.42 -8.16
C SER A 292 1.93 6.39 -7.97
N ILE A 293 1.63 7.56 -7.40
CA ILE A 293 2.55 8.46 -6.75
C ILE A 293 2.37 8.26 -5.24
N SER A 294 3.36 7.69 -4.60
CA SER A 294 3.31 7.44 -3.17
C SER A 294 3.17 8.75 -2.37
N ARG A 295 2.44 8.70 -1.26
CA ARG A 295 2.33 9.84 -0.33
C ARG A 295 3.67 10.32 0.23
N PHE A 296 4.73 9.51 0.15
CA PHE A 296 6.08 9.92 0.57
C PHE A 296 6.70 11.01 -0.29
N TYR A 297 6.15 11.25 -1.48
CA TYR A 297 6.53 12.41 -2.30
C TYR A 297 6.09 13.74 -1.67
N GLY A 298 5.14 13.72 -0.75
CA GLY A 298 4.57 14.93 -0.16
C GLY A 298 3.72 15.74 -1.14
N PRO A 299 2.96 16.71 -0.64
CA PRO A 299 1.96 17.43 -1.45
C PRO A 299 2.57 18.21 -2.62
N GLU A 300 3.74 18.83 -2.42
CA GLU A 300 4.38 19.66 -3.46
C GLU A 300 4.91 18.83 -4.62
N SER A 301 5.68 17.76 -4.33
CA SER A 301 6.24 16.91 -5.38
C SER A 301 5.14 16.11 -6.10
N THR A 302 4.09 15.68 -5.38
CA THR A 302 2.91 15.06 -5.98
C THR A 302 2.20 16.03 -6.94
N ALA A 303 2.03 17.30 -6.54
CA ALA A 303 1.43 18.33 -7.39
C ALA A 303 2.25 18.57 -8.66
N ARG A 304 3.59 18.66 -8.55
CA ARG A 304 4.50 18.81 -9.71
C ARG A 304 4.40 17.63 -10.67
N LEU A 305 4.41 16.40 -10.15
CA LEU A 305 4.25 15.19 -10.96
C LEU A 305 2.89 15.16 -11.67
N ALA A 306 1.81 15.39 -10.95
CA ALA A 306 0.47 15.41 -11.52
C ALA A 306 0.30 16.52 -12.56
N TYR A 307 0.86 17.70 -12.31
CA TYR A 307 0.82 18.82 -13.24
C TYR A 307 1.60 18.51 -14.53
N TYR A 308 2.85 18.10 -14.42
CA TYR A 308 3.71 17.80 -15.58
C TYR A 308 3.10 16.69 -16.45
N PHE A 309 2.76 15.53 -15.86
CA PHE A 309 2.21 14.42 -16.64
C PHE A 309 0.80 14.71 -17.16
N GLY A 310 -0.01 15.45 -16.40
CA GLY A 310 -1.33 15.89 -16.84
C GLY A 310 -1.28 16.93 -17.97
N THR A 311 -0.21 17.73 -18.06
CA THR A 311 -0.03 18.73 -19.13
C THR A 311 0.52 18.10 -20.41
N HIS A 312 1.60 17.32 -20.31
CA HIS A 312 2.32 16.85 -21.48
C HIS A 312 1.91 15.48 -22.01
N PHE A 313 1.19 14.67 -21.22
CA PHE A 313 0.81 13.31 -21.58
C PHE A 313 -0.71 13.06 -21.52
N SER A 314 -1.53 14.08 -21.31
CA SER A 314 -2.97 13.91 -21.34
C SER A 314 -3.51 13.85 -22.77
N ASP A 315 -4.61 13.13 -22.94
CA ASP A 315 -5.39 13.11 -24.19
C ASP A 315 -6.83 13.49 -23.85
N ALA A 316 -7.20 14.71 -24.16
CA ALA A 316 -8.55 15.23 -23.89
C ALA A 316 -9.66 14.50 -24.67
N SER A 317 -9.31 13.72 -25.69
CA SER A 317 -10.28 12.89 -26.42
C SER A 317 -10.69 11.63 -25.66
N LEU A 318 -9.96 11.29 -24.59
CA LEU A 318 -10.26 10.15 -23.73
C LEU A 318 -11.17 10.58 -22.59
N ASP A 319 -12.36 10.02 -22.58
CA ASP A 319 -13.38 10.27 -21.56
C ASP A 319 -13.16 9.40 -20.30
N VAL A 320 -12.05 9.69 -19.58
CA VAL A 320 -11.70 9.08 -18.29
C VAL A 320 -11.80 10.13 -17.20
N THR A 321 -12.49 9.82 -16.12
CA THR A 321 -12.58 10.71 -14.96
C THR A 321 -12.26 9.97 -13.66
N ALA A 322 -11.53 10.61 -12.75
CA ALA A 322 -11.26 10.07 -11.43
C ALA A 322 -12.54 10.00 -10.58
N ARG A 323 -12.68 8.97 -9.76
CA ARG A 323 -13.80 8.85 -8.80
C ARG A 323 -13.60 9.77 -7.58
N THR A 324 -12.37 9.90 -7.13
CA THR A 324 -11.92 10.80 -6.06
C THR A 324 -10.80 11.67 -6.61
N PRO A 325 -11.13 12.75 -7.37
CA PRO A 325 -10.12 13.53 -8.09
C PRO A 325 -9.04 14.09 -7.16
N PHE A 326 -7.77 13.97 -7.54
CA PHE A 326 -6.70 14.73 -6.94
C PHE A 326 -6.83 16.18 -7.38
N ILE A 327 -6.99 17.08 -6.41
CA ILE A 327 -7.11 18.52 -6.66
C ILE A 327 -5.77 19.16 -6.34
N LEU A 328 -5.20 19.88 -7.31
CA LEU A 328 -3.99 20.65 -7.09
C LEU A 328 -4.21 21.68 -5.97
N PRO A 329 -3.33 21.75 -4.96
CA PRO A 329 -3.46 22.72 -3.89
C PRO A 329 -3.48 24.15 -4.46
N PRO A 330 -4.48 24.99 -4.13
CA PRO A 330 -4.62 26.33 -4.71
C PRO A 330 -3.39 27.23 -4.52
N ASN A 331 -2.70 27.07 -3.39
CA ASN A 331 -1.47 27.82 -3.06
C ASN A 331 -0.26 27.41 -3.94
N LEU A 332 -0.30 26.25 -4.62
CA LEU A 332 0.78 25.78 -5.50
C LEU A 332 0.52 26.10 -6.99
N ILE A 333 -0.71 26.42 -7.38
CA ILE A 333 -1.06 26.60 -8.80
C ILE A 333 -0.22 27.72 -9.44
N ALA A 334 -0.08 28.85 -8.78
CA ALA A 334 0.71 29.97 -9.31
C ALA A 334 2.21 29.61 -9.46
N SER A 335 2.76 28.87 -8.50
CA SER A 335 4.16 28.42 -8.58
C SER A 335 4.37 27.36 -9.67
N LEU A 336 3.41 26.45 -9.87
CA LEU A 336 3.48 25.46 -10.95
C LEU A 336 3.44 26.12 -12.33
N HIS A 337 2.58 27.13 -12.53
CA HIS A 337 2.53 27.89 -13.78
C HIS A 337 3.80 28.72 -14.04
N ALA A 338 4.52 29.13 -12.98
CA ALA A 338 5.80 29.81 -13.12
C ALA A 338 6.97 28.84 -13.34
N GLU A 339 6.88 27.61 -12.81
CA GLU A 339 7.92 26.59 -12.90
C GLU A 339 7.87 25.82 -14.24
N PHE A 340 6.66 25.61 -14.79
CA PHE A 340 6.44 24.85 -16.02
C PHE A 340 5.88 25.73 -17.13
N THR A 341 6.48 25.66 -18.31
CA THR A 341 6.04 26.44 -19.49
C THR A 341 4.73 25.90 -20.07
N GLY A 342 4.50 24.58 -19.91
CA GLY A 342 3.36 23.87 -20.53
C GLY A 342 3.46 23.72 -22.05
N VAL A 343 4.57 24.12 -22.65
CA VAL A 343 4.81 24.12 -24.10
C VAL A 343 5.94 23.17 -24.49
N ASP A 344 7.09 23.27 -23.82
CA ASP A 344 8.25 22.42 -24.06
C ASP A 344 8.32 21.30 -23.01
N ALA A 345 8.05 20.07 -23.44
CA ALA A 345 8.04 18.91 -22.56
C ALA A 345 9.44 18.54 -22.04
N GLU A 346 10.53 18.82 -22.80
CA GLU A 346 11.90 18.53 -22.36
C GLU A 346 12.37 19.53 -21.32
N GLU A 347 12.12 20.83 -21.54
CA GLU A 347 12.42 21.89 -20.57
C GLU A 347 11.68 21.66 -19.26
N ASP A 348 10.36 21.42 -19.33
CA ASP A 348 9.51 21.15 -18.17
C ASP A 348 9.93 19.84 -17.45
N PHE A 349 10.40 18.83 -18.18
CA PHE A 349 10.94 17.60 -17.59
C PHE A 349 12.22 17.83 -16.79
N ASP A 350 13.10 18.70 -17.31
CA ASP A 350 14.31 19.06 -16.59
C ASP A 350 14.01 19.88 -15.34
N ALA A 351 13.05 20.79 -15.40
CA ALA A 351 12.55 21.51 -14.22
C ALA A 351 11.99 20.54 -13.17
N LEU A 352 11.13 19.58 -13.58
CA LEU A 352 10.60 18.54 -12.70
C LEU A 352 11.73 17.72 -12.05
N ARG A 353 12.71 17.29 -12.82
CA ARG A 353 13.85 16.51 -12.30
C ARG A 353 14.65 17.28 -11.26
N GLN A 354 14.91 18.57 -11.51
CA GLN A 354 15.63 19.43 -10.57
C GLN A 354 14.84 19.61 -9.28
N ALA A 355 13.53 19.87 -9.36
CA ALA A 355 12.68 20.02 -8.18
C ALA A 355 12.60 18.75 -7.34
N LEU A 356 12.45 17.57 -7.98
CA LEU A 356 12.47 16.30 -7.28
C LEU A 356 13.84 16.01 -6.63
N ALA A 357 14.95 16.28 -7.34
CA ALA A 357 16.30 16.10 -6.81
C ALA A 357 16.56 17.02 -5.62
N ALA A 358 16.10 18.26 -5.64
CA ALA A 358 16.18 19.19 -4.52
C ALA A 358 15.40 18.71 -3.29
N ALA A 359 14.30 17.98 -3.51
CA ALA A 359 13.54 17.30 -2.44
C ALA A 359 14.14 15.94 -2.02
N GLY A 360 15.24 15.50 -2.62
CA GLY A 360 15.84 14.19 -2.36
C GLY A 360 15.03 13.01 -2.90
N LEU A 361 14.15 13.23 -3.86
CA LEU A 361 13.22 12.24 -4.39
C LEU A 361 13.60 11.83 -5.83
N PRO A 362 13.53 10.52 -6.16
CA PRO A 362 13.67 10.07 -7.53
C PRO A 362 12.38 10.30 -8.34
N LEU A 363 12.46 10.30 -9.67
CA LEU A 363 11.26 10.17 -10.50
C LEU A 363 10.62 8.78 -10.26
N PRO A 364 9.29 8.67 -10.07
CA PRO A 364 8.63 7.38 -9.85
C PRO A 364 8.93 6.40 -10.99
N THR A 365 9.35 5.18 -10.62
CA THR A 365 9.91 4.20 -11.58
C THR A 365 8.94 3.86 -12.72
N LEU A 366 7.65 3.66 -12.42
CA LEU A 366 6.65 3.34 -13.44
C LEU A 366 6.37 4.53 -14.37
N TYR A 367 6.29 5.75 -13.84
CA TYR A 367 6.13 6.96 -14.65
C TYR A 367 7.28 7.10 -15.65
N LYS A 368 8.53 6.95 -15.18
CA LYS A 368 9.70 6.94 -16.05
C LYS A 368 9.65 5.82 -17.08
N HIS A 369 9.25 4.62 -16.66
CA HIS A 369 9.25 3.46 -17.54
C HIS A 369 8.23 3.61 -18.68
N TYR A 370 7.00 4.02 -18.35
CA TYR A 370 5.93 4.19 -19.32
C TYR A 370 6.18 5.38 -20.26
N SER A 371 6.58 6.54 -19.74
CA SER A 371 6.85 7.74 -20.59
C SER A 371 7.99 7.52 -21.58
N GLN A 372 8.94 6.62 -21.27
CA GLN A 372 10.05 6.28 -22.16
C GLN A 372 9.81 5.02 -23.02
N ALA A 373 8.62 4.41 -22.94
CA ALA A 373 8.33 3.18 -23.67
C ALA A 373 7.94 3.43 -25.14
N THR A 374 7.31 4.57 -25.42
CA THR A 374 6.69 4.89 -26.72
C THR A 374 7.25 6.20 -27.29
N SER A 375 6.82 6.55 -28.53
CA SER A 375 6.80 7.93 -29.00
C SER A 375 5.92 8.80 -28.08
N PRO A 376 6.09 10.14 -28.05
CA PRO A 376 5.36 11.02 -27.11
C PRO A 376 3.83 10.85 -27.13
N ASP A 377 3.26 10.56 -28.29
CA ASP A 377 1.82 10.34 -28.51
C ASP A 377 1.36 8.89 -28.23
N GLY A 378 2.24 8.02 -27.77
CA GLY A 378 1.96 6.60 -27.54
C GLY A 378 1.63 6.24 -26.08
N VAL A 379 1.76 7.18 -25.16
CA VAL A 379 1.40 6.99 -23.75
C VAL A 379 0.55 8.15 -23.27
N VAL A 380 -0.44 7.84 -22.44
CA VAL A 380 -1.33 8.82 -21.82
C VAL A 380 -1.27 8.65 -20.30
N PHE A 381 -1.17 9.78 -19.58
CA PHE A 381 -1.38 9.87 -18.15
C PHE A 381 -2.51 10.86 -17.90
N THR A 382 -3.59 10.43 -17.28
CA THR A 382 -4.77 11.28 -17.07
C THR A 382 -5.55 10.88 -15.82
N ALA A 383 -6.56 11.65 -15.45
CA ALA A 383 -7.52 11.33 -14.40
C ALA A 383 -6.87 10.94 -13.06
N PHE A 384 -6.07 11.86 -12.49
CA PHE A 384 -5.42 11.63 -11.20
C PHE A 384 -6.44 11.45 -10.07
N ASN A 385 -6.37 10.33 -9.35
CA ASN A 385 -7.31 9.89 -8.32
C ASN A 385 -6.60 9.69 -6.98
N VAL A 386 -7.22 10.03 -5.87
CA VAL A 386 -6.71 9.68 -4.53
C VAL A 386 -7.27 8.33 -4.14
N ASP A 387 -6.38 7.34 -3.88
CA ASP A 387 -6.75 6.01 -3.42
C ASP A 387 -6.63 5.92 -1.89
N HIS A 388 -7.76 6.08 -1.20
CA HIS A 388 -7.83 6.01 0.26
C HIS A 388 -7.64 4.58 0.80
N ASP A 389 -7.85 3.56 -0.01
CA ASP A 389 -7.69 2.16 0.38
C ASP A 389 -6.25 1.68 0.20
N PHE A 390 -5.40 2.49 -0.49
CA PHE A 390 -4.02 2.16 -0.78
C PHE A 390 -3.03 3.24 -0.29
N GLY A 391 -3.18 3.65 0.97
CA GLY A 391 -2.25 4.56 1.64
C GLY A 391 -2.39 6.03 1.26
N ASP A 392 -3.53 6.46 0.73
CA ASP A 392 -3.78 7.82 0.22
C ASP A 392 -2.80 8.23 -0.90
N CYS A 393 -2.32 7.27 -1.71
CA CYS A 393 -1.52 7.56 -2.89
C CYS A 393 -2.35 8.24 -3.98
N VAL A 394 -1.69 8.89 -4.92
CA VAL A 394 -2.33 9.48 -6.10
C VAL A 394 -2.08 8.60 -7.30
N ASP A 395 -3.14 7.98 -7.82
CA ASP A 395 -3.10 7.13 -8.99
C ASP A 395 -3.45 7.91 -10.25
N SER A 396 -2.60 7.89 -11.27
CA SER A 396 -2.99 8.30 -12.62
C SER A 396 -3.51 7.10 -13.41
N PHE A 397 -4.53 7.33 -14.26
CA PHE A 397 -4.85 6.38 -15.31
C PHE A 397 -3.75 6.45 -16.37
N VAL A 398 -3.12 5.33 -16.65
CA VAL A 398 -2.07 5.22 -17.69
C VAL A 398 -2.56 4.29 -18.78
N MET A 399 -2.31 4.67 -20.04
CA MET A 399 -2.53 3.81 -21.21
C MET A 399 -1.34 3.93 -22.18
N VAL A 400 -0.83 2.78 -22.63
CA VAL A 400 0.30 2.67 -23.57
C VAL A 400 -0.18 1.96 -24.84
N ASP A 401 -0.02 2.58 -26.01
CA ASP A 401 -0.28 1.96 -27.31
C ASP A 401 0.94 1.14 -27.78
N LEU A 402 0.80 -0.18 -27.80
CA LEU A 402 1.86 -1.11 -28.22
C LEU A 402 2.31 -0.89 -29.67
N ASN A 403 1.46 -0.31 -30.52
CA ASN A 403 1.84 0.02 -31.90
C ASN A 403 2.82 1.18 -31.98
N LYS A 404 2.87 2.01 -30.93
CA LYS A 404 3.75 3.19 -30.82
C LYS A 404 4.98 2.95 -29.95
N LEU A 405 5.25 1.71 -29.55
CA LEU A 405 6.50 1.38 -28.86
C LEU A 405 7.72 1.78 -29.68
N THR A 406 8.72 2.36 -29.00
CA THR A 406 9.99 2.68 -29.64
C THR A 406 10.62 1.40 -30.26
N PRO A 407 11.35 1.49 -31.37
CA PRO A 407 11.98 0.31 -32.02
C PRO A 407 12.86 -0.49 -31.05
N ARG A 408 13.52 0.20 -30.11
CA ARG A 408 14.35 -0.42 -29.07
C ARG A 408 13.51 -1.25 -28.10
N LYS A 409 12.37 -0.71 -27.63
CA LYS A 409 11.48 -1.39 -26.66
C LYS A 409 10.73 -2.53 -27.33
N ARG A 410 10.27 -2.34 -28.57
CA ARG A 410 9.63 -3.39 -29.36
C ARG A 410 10.55 -4.60 -29.54
N ARG A 411 11.81 -4.40 -30.00
CA ARG A 411 12.79 -5.48 -30.10
C ARG A 411 13.12 -6.13 -28.77
N ARG A 412 13.09 -5.36 -27.68
CA ARG A 412 13.45 -5.87 -26.36
C ARG A 412 12.39 -6.78 -25.76
N TYR A 413 11.11 -6.46 -25.95
CA TYR A 413 10.02 -7.12 -25.24
C TYR A 413 9.07 -7.93 -26.14
N LEU A 414 8.98 -7.63 -27.41
CA LEU A 414 8.02 -8.28 -28.33
C LEU A 414 8.66 -9.16 -29.40
N THR A 415 9.97 -9.23 -29.49
CA THR A 415 10.69 -10.21 -30.32
C THR A 415 11.25 -11.32 -29.44
#